data_51910be4548b4e88da0dceb15d97f166
#
_entry.id   51910be4548b4e88da0dceb15d97f166
#
_cell.length_a   1.000
_cell.length_b   1.000
_cell.length_c   1.000
_cell.angle_alpha   90.00
_cell.angle_beta   90.00
_cell.angle_gamma   90.00
#
_symmetry.space_group_name_H-M   'P 1'
#
loop_
_entity.id
_entity.type
_entity.pdbx_description
1 polymer ?
#
loop_
_entity_poly.entity_id
_entity_poly.type
_entity_poly.pdbx_seq_one_letter_code
_entity_poly.pdbx_strand_id
1 'polypeptide(L)'
;MKKVGYVFGVILVSFLIIFLGFTNTKSKVPNSYYQVYLDGEQLGTIKSKRELETYIDSQADIIRDNVRDYETKINAINDTNEVINDITDDAFKAMSTKDKVNYLVNNKSKLNISDSKFDNIKYYSDNKLWNLTSSDITDMNKYYEENKIYLESDKIYTPNGIEMKKVLTYEPSTVSTGEMYKKIISKKNCTIPGYRFTIKKEDGSESYVYVTDSEIFSDSIDTMASIFVGDNRYNNYKEDNQAEIDGTGEVINNVYVAEDIAYKAVNISTDEKIYTDSTELSQYLLYGDNHEETTVTVNTGDSISSIAYNNQISVEEFLISNPEYTSEDNLLYAGKEVKIAKVDPQINIVEEKYSVSDIESNYRTVEVYDDSITEGEQIVTQEGEKGLDRVSQNVKSVNGEIAYVEPVSKETVKNPVDKKVTVGTKVTPSVGSTSSWGWPTASGYTISSRFGYRIAVFGEGNFHTGLDIAGTGYGSPVYATNNGVITKIEYASTYGYHIIINHNNGFYSLYGHMSGFVSGLHVGSVVERGQQIGYVGSSGWATGPHLHFEIRNCEKYACVVNPENYL
;
A
#
# COMPACT_ATOMS: atom_id res chain seq x y z
N MET A 1 21.96 102.56 -21.83
CA MET A 1 22.63 101.25 -22.04
C MET A 1 23.05 100.55 -20.73
N LYS A 2 23.52 101.25 -19.64
CA LYS A 2 23.95 100.57 -18.40
C LYS A 2 22.81 99.82 -17.63
N LYS A 3 21.55 100.28 -17.72
CA LYS A 3 20.44 99.67 -17.02
C LYS A 3 19.93 98.36 -17.73
N VAL A 4 20.08 98.31 -19.05
CA VAL A 4 19.67 97.10 -19.84
C VAL A 4 20.65 95.93 -19.64
N GLY A 5 21.97 96.25 -19.49
CA GLY A 5 22.98 95.22 -19.21
C GLY A 5 22.84 94.62 -17.81
N TYR A 6 22.37 95.36 -16.82
CA TYR A 6 22.14 94.85 -15.48
C TYR A 6 20.94 93.93 -15.40
N VAL A 7 19.83 94.23 -16.12
CA VAL A 7 18.66 93.42 -16.19
C VAL A 7 18.99 92.10 -16.93
N PHE A 8 19.74 92.13 -18.02
CA PHE A 8 20.20 90.93 -18.73
C PHE A 8 21.13 90.10 -17.89
N GLY A 9 22.02 90.68 -17.12
CA GLY A 9 22.90 89.94 -16.19
C GLY A 9 22.14 89.23 -15.10
N VAL A 10 21.17 89.93 -14.50
CA VAL A 10 20.32 89.30 -13.43
C VAL A 10 19.48 88.17 -14.02
N ILE A 11 18.90 88.33 -15.23
CA ILE A 11 18.13 87.26 -15.91
C ILE A 11 19.03 86.06 -16.23
N LEU A 12 20.26 86.30 -16.71
CA LEU A 12 21.20 85.23 -17.05
C LEU A 12 21.66 84.44 -15.82
N VAL A 13 21.97 85.16 -14.71
CA VAL A 13 22.32 84.52 -13.43
C VAL A 13 21.15 83.76 -12.85
N SER A 14 19.94 84.35 -12.92
CA SER A 14 18.72 83.58 -12.49
C SER A 14 18.47 82.35 -13.31
N PHE A 15 18.64 82.36 -14.65
CA PHE A 15 18.57 81.18 -15.49
C PHE A 15 19.65 80.16 -15.18
N LEU A 16 20.89 80.63 -14.85
CA LEU A 16 21.99 79.73 -14.49
C LEU A 16 21.71 79.02 -13.16
N ILE A 17 21.20 79.79 -12.15
CA ILE A 17 20.81 79.23 -10.84
C ILE A 17 19.65 78.20 -11.00
N ILE A 18 18.64 78.54 -11.81
CA ILE A 18 17.49 77.62 -12.14
C ILE A 18 18.02 76.39 -12.86
N PHE A 19 18.88 76.54 -13.85
CA PHE A 19 19.47 75.46 -14.64
C PHE A 19 20.36 74.55 -13.78
N LEU A 20 21.23 75.14 -12.91
CA LEU A 20 22.07 74.41 -11.97
C LEU A 20 21.22 73.76 -10.89
N GLY A 21 20.15 74.42 -10.42
CA GLY A 21 19.13 73.78 -9.53
C GLY A 21 18.42 72.66 -10.19
N PHE A 22 18.05 72.78 -11.48
CA PHE A 22 17.37 71.75 -12.22
C PHE A 22 18.25 70.53 -12.55
N THR A 23 19.55 70.78 -12.83
CA THR A 23 20.50 69.67 -13.06
C THR A 23 20.84 68.96 -11.77
N ASN A 24 20.89 69.69 -10.63
CA ASN A 24 21.15 69.10 -9.32
C ASN A 24 19.91 68.34 -8.75
N THR A 25 18.69 68.76 -9.13
CA THR A 25 17.46 68.05 -8.76
C THR A 25 17.20 66.84 -9.65
N LYS A 26 17.68 66.82 -10.91
CA LYS A 26 17.59 65.66 -11.78
C LYS A 26 18.38 64.43 -11.30
N SER A 27 19.40 64.65 -10.45
CA SER A 27 20.20 63.58 -9.88
C SER A 27 19.60 62.95 -8.61
N LYS A 28 18.43 63.41 -8.15
CA LYS A 28 17.81 62.95 -6.88
C LYS A 28 16.42 62.38 -7.08
N VAL A 29 16.22 61.60 -8.13
CA VAL A 29 15.02 60.78 -8.22
C VAL A 29 15.28 59.47 -7.43
N PRO A 30 14.43 59.12 -6.48
CA PRO A 30 14.65 57.90 -5.74
C PRO A 30 14.58 56.71 -6.68
N ASN A 31 15.55 55.81 -6.60
CA ASN A 31 15.56 54.58 -7.34
C ASN A 31 14.67 53.53 -6.66
N SER A 32 14.10 52.62 -7.43
CA SER A 32 13.36 51.50 -6.88
C SER A 32 14.29 50.35 -6.56
N TYR A 33 14.09 49.78 -5.40
CA TYR A 33 14.77 48.61 -4.86
C TYR A 33 13.75 47.64 -4.27
N TYR A 34 14.19 46.47 -3.86
CA TYR A 34 13.32 45.46 -3.24
C TYR A 34 13.89 45.07 -1.87
N GLN A 35 13.10 45.27 -0.83
CA GLN A 35 13.36 44.68 0.47
C GLN A 35 12.90 43.27 0.46
N VAL A 36 13.79 42.32 0.79
CA VAL A 36 13.52 40.87 0.81
C VAL A 36 13.30 40.45 2.25
N TYR A 37 12.17 39.79 2.46
CA TYR A 37 11.78 39.19 3.73
C TYR A 37 11.61 37.69 3.54
N LEU A 38 11.93 36.90 4.57
CA LEU A 38 11.64 35.47 4.64
C LEU A 38 10.91 35.21 5.96
N ASP A 39 9.69 34.69 5.88
CA ASP A 39 8.82 34.47 7.03
C ASP A 39 8.68 35.69 7.95
N GLY A 40 8.65 36.91 7.36
CA GLY A 40 8.53 38.18 8.05
C GLY A 40 9.86 38.78 8.52
N GLU A 41 10.97 38.05 8.51
CA GLU A 41 12.30 38.55 8.85
C GLU A 41 12.95 39.25 7.64
N GLN A 42 13.43 40.46 7.82
CA GLN A 42 14.13 41.20 6.76
C GLN A 42 15.54 40.67 6.53
N LEU A 43 15.82 40.11 5.35
CA LEU A 43 17.15 39.61 4.96
C LEU A 43 18.07 40.72 4.41
N GLY A 44 17.48 41.76 3.81
CA GLY A 44 18.22 42.89 3.23
C GLY A 44 17.49 43.53 2.06
N THR A 45 18.20 44.37 1.29
CA THR A 45 17.67 45.07 0.13
C THR A 45 18.48 44.72 -1.12
N ILE A 46 17.82 44.41 -2.23
CA ILE A 46 18.43 44.12 -3.52
C ILE A 46 18.00 45.14 -4.57
N LYS A 47 18.78 45.22 -5.64
CA LYS A 47 18.54 46.17 -6.73
C LYS A 47 17.38 45.71 -7.63
N SER A 48 17.28 44.44 -7.89
CA SER A 48 16.33 43.86 -8.86
C SER A 48 15.83 42.50 -8.42
N LYS A 49 14.51 42.33 -8.41
CA LYS A 49 13.86 41.05 -8.19
C LYS A 49 14.27 40.05 -9.29
N ARG A 50 14.24 40.47 -10.55
CA ARG A 50 14.58 39.64 -11.71
C ARG A 50 16.04 39.15 -11.67
N GLU A 51 17.00 40.02 -11.21
CA GLU A 51 18.37 39.57 -11.07
C GLU A 51 18.54 38.46 -10.04
N LEU A 52 17.79 38.51 -8.94
CA LEU A 52 17.80 37.43 -7.94
C LEU A 52 17.19 36.14 -8.50
N GLU A 53 16.03 36.23 -9.15
CA GLU A 53 15.38 35.06 -9.79
C GLU A 53 16.30 34.43 -10.85
N THR A 54 16.90 35.23 -11.74
CA THR A 54 17.87 34.74 -12.73
C THR A 54 19.11 34.10 -12.09
N TYR A 55 19.58 34.68 -10.97
CA TYR A 55 20.72 34.12 -10.25
C TYR A 55 20.39 32.77 -9.64
N ILE A 56 19.20 32.62 -9.05
CA ILE A 56 18.70 31.35 -8.51
C ILE A 56 18.65 30.28 -9.62
N ASP A 57 18.07 30.61 -10.78
CA ASP A 57 18.06 29.70 -11.92
C ASP A 57 19.47 29.30 -12.37
N SER A 58 20.42 30.26 -12.42
CA SER A 58 21.80 29.95 -12.80
C SER A 58 22.54 29.07 -11.77
N GLN A 59 22.22 29.17 -10.49
CA GLN A 59 22.75 28.24 -9.47
C GLN A 59 22.13 26.85 -9.61
N ALA A 60 20.83 26.78 -9.95
CA ALA A 60 20.17 25.51 -10.24
C ALA A 60 20.76 24.82 -11.47
N ASP A 61 21.13 25.56 -12.52
CA ASP A 61 21.82 25.00 -13.70
C ASP A 61 23.15 24.35 -13.33
N ILE A 62 23.93 24.98 -12.45
CA ILE A 62 25.19 24.39 -11.95
C ILE A 62 24.91 23.08 -11.20
N ILE A 63 23.85 23.03 -10.38
CA ILE A 63 23.46 21.82 -9.66
C ILE A 63 23.04 20.74 -10.66
N ARG A 64 22.19 21.04 -11.64
CA ARG A 64 21.76 20.11 -12.70
C ARG A 64 22.93 19.53 -13.47
N ASP A 65 23.89 20.34 -13.86
CA ASP A 65 25.08 19.89 -14.58
C ASP A 65 25.91 18.91 -13.74
N ASN A 66 26.08 19.19 -12.44
CA ASN A 66 26.75 18.28 -11.52
C ASN A 66 25.98 16.97 -11.34
N VAL A 67 24.65 17.05 -11.20
CA VAL A 67 23.78 15.85 -11.04
C VAL A 67 23.88 14.96 -12.28
N ARG A 68 23.79 15.50 -13.49
CA ARG A 68 23.94 14.75 -14.76
C ARG A 68 25.32 14.12 -14.90
N ASP A 69 26.39 14.84 -14.48
CA ASP A 69 27.74 14.29 -14.49
C ASP A 69 27.87 13.12 -13.51
N TYR A 70 27.31 13.25 -12.31
CA TYR A 70 27.34 12.18 -11.32
C TYR A 70 26.46 10.99 -11.73
N GLU A 71 25.28 11.23 -12.26
CA GLU A 71 24.41 10.18 -12.83
C GLU A 71 25.16 9.35 -13.90
N THR A 72 25.80 10.04 -14.83
CA THR A 72 26.60 9.37 -15.87
C THR A 72 27.73 8.51 -15.28
N LYS A 73 28.41 9.01 -14.27
CA LYS A 73 29.49 8.27 -13.58
C LYS A 73 28.95 7.08 -12.80
N ILE A 74 27.84 7.26 -12.07
CA ILE A 74 27.18 6.21 -11.27
C ILE A 74 26.72 5.07 -12.19
N ASN A 75 26.04 5.40 -13.29
CA ASN A 75 25.59 4.41 -14.27
C ASN A 75 26.77 3.64 -14.88
N ALA A 76 27.84 4.35 -15.23
CA ALA A 76 29.05 3.70 -15.76
C ALA A 76 29.72 2.77 -14.74
N ILE A 77 29.73 3.13 -13.46
CA ILE A 77 30.27 2.29 -12.37
C ILE A 77 29.40 1.05 -12.18
N ASN A 78 28.08 1.21 -12.12
CA ASN A 78 27.13 0.13 -11.87
C ASN A 78 27.16 -0.90 -13.01
N ASP A 79 27.03 -0.46 -14.26
CA ASP A 79 27.06 -1.34 -15.43
C ASP A 79 28.39 -2.07 -15.57
N THR A 80 29.52 -1.38 -15.29
CA THR A 80 30.84 -2.00 -15.33
C THR A 80 30.99 -3.07 -14.25
N ASN A 81 30.54 -2.79 -13.02
CA ASN A 81 30.61 -3.74 -11.91
C ASN A 81 29.68 -4.94 -12.14
N GLU A 82 28.48 -4.73 -12.67
CA GLU A 82 27.56 -5.80 -13.03
C GLU A 82 28.23 -6.78 -14.02
N VAL A 83 28.76 -6.27 -15.13
CA VAL A 83 29.40 -7.11 -16.14
C VAL A 83 30.68 -7.79 -15.60
N ILE A 84 31.44 -7.12 -14.72
CA ILE A 84 32.62 -7.74 -14.06
C ILE A 84 32.20 -8.91 -13.17
N ASN A 85 31.08 -8.76 -12.44
CA ASN A 85 30.60 -9.80 -11.51
C ASN A 85 29.99 -10.99 -12.23
N ASP A 86 29.42 -10.81 -13.41
CA ASP A 86 28.84 -11.89 -14.23
C ASP A 86 29.88 -12.82 -14.83
N ILE A 87 31.15 -12.39 -14.93
CA ILE A 87 32.22 -13.21 -15.50
C ILE A 87 32.81 -14.15 -14.43
N THR A 88 32.59 -15.46 -14.62
CA THR A 88 33.01 -16.51 -13.67
C THR A 88 34.44 -17.04 -13.86
N ASP A 89 35.12 -16.66 -14.94
CA ASP A 89 36.48 -17.11 -15.26
C ASP A 89 37.51 -16.72 -14.17
N ASP A 90 38.24 -17.70 -13.66
CA ASP A 90 39.18 -17.48 -12.55
C ASP A 90 40.37 -16.60 -12.93
N ALA A 91 40.84 -16.68 -14.20
CA ALA A 91 41.94 -15.83 -14.68
C ALA A 91 41.46 -14.37 -14.78
N PHE A 92 40.21 -14.13 -15.19
CA PHE A 92 39.60 -12.80 -15.19
C PHE A 92 39.39 -12.27 -13.76
N LYS A 93 38.93 -13.09 -12.84
CA LYS A 93 38.75 -12.70 -11.42
C LYS A 93 40.04 -12.23 -10.77
N ALA A 94 41.17 -12.84 -11.14
CA ALA A 94 42.51 -12.50 -10.61
C ALA A 94 43.07 -11.18 -11.16
N MET A 95 42.48 -10.58 -12.19
CA MET A 95 42.96 -9.32 -12.78
C MET A 95 42.69 -8.13 -11.87
N SER A 96 43.50 -7.07 -12.00
CA SER A 96 43.19 -5.77 -11.42
C SER A 96 41.92 -5.19 -12.06
N THR A 97 41.20 -4.29 -11.36
CA THR A 97 40.00 -3.62 -11.90
C THR A 97 40.29 -2.95 -13.25
N LYS A 98 41.41 -2.27 -13.36
CA LYS A 98 41.87 -1.66 -14.63
C LYS A 98 42.02 -2.69 -15.76
N ASP A 99 42.64 -3.83 -15.48
CA ASP A 99 42.86 -4.86 -16.49
C ASP A 99 41.56 -5.56 -16.87
N LYS A 100 40.64 -5.77 -15.92
CA LYS A 100 39.27 -6.25 -16.17
C LYS A 100 38.53 -5.32 -17.13
N VAL A 101 38.51 -4.02 -16.86
CA VAL A 101 37.86 -3.03 -17.71
C VAL A 101 38.47 -3.00 -19.11
N ASN A 102 39.81 -3.02 -19.23
CA ASN A 102 40.48 -3.11 -20.53
C ASN A 102 40.09 -4.38 -21.28
N TYR A 103 39.94 -5.50 -20.58
CA TYR A 103 39.49 -6.76 -21.16
C TYR A 103 38.06 -6.63 -21.71
N LEU A 104 37.12 -6.00 -20.95
CA LEU A 104 35.74 -5.76 -21.39
C LEU A 104 35.69 -4.90 -22.66
N VAL A 105 36.41 -3.78 -22.67
CA VAL A 105 36.48 -2.88 -23.83
C VAL A 105 37.00 -3.59 -25.11
N ASN A 106 37.98 -4.46 -24.97
CA ASN A 106 38.60 -5.16 -26.10
C ASN A 106 37.87 -6.43 -26.56
N ASN A 107 36.90 -6.94 -25.80
CA ASN A 107 36.20 -8.19 -26.07
C ASN A 107 34.67 -8.09 -26.14
N LYS A 108 34.11 -6.90 -26.46
CA LYS A 108 32.67 -6.64 -26.56
C LYS A 108 31.89 -7.75 -27.27
N SER A 109 32.34 -8.10 -28.49
CA SER A 109 31.64 -9.07 -29.34
C SER A 109 31.66 -10.50 -28.81
N LYS A 110 32.64 -10.84 -27.97
CA LYS A 110 32.77 -12.18 -27.33
C LYS A 110 31.92 -12.29 -26.08
N LEU A 111 31.65 -11.16 -25.41
CA LEU A 111 30.95 -11.11 -24.11
C LEU A 111 29.47 -10.81 -24.26
N ASN A 112 28.97 -10.59 -25.49
CA ASN A 112 27.58 -10.27 -25.77
C ASN A 112 27.02 -9.09 -24.94
N ILE A 113 27.88 -8.06 -24.73
CA ILE A 113 27.50 -6.86 -23.97
C ILE A 113 26.62 -5.96 -24.84
N SER A 114 25.48 -5.49 -24.32
CA SER A 114 24.59 -4.55 -25.03
C SER A 114 25.31 -3.23 -25.36
N ASP A 115 24.86 -2.54 -26.39
CA ASP A 115 25.50 -1.28 -26.83
C ASP A 115 25.50 -0.23 -25.72
N SER A 116 24.39 -0.06 -24.99
CA SER A 116 24.28 0.91 -23.89
C SER A 116 25.24 0.62 -22.75
N LYS A 117 25.29 -0.63 -22.26
CA LYS A 117 26.26 -1.04 -21.21
C LYS A 117 27.70 -0.88 -21.69
N PHE A 118 27.97 -1.19 -22.98
CA PHE A 118 29.30 -1.02 -23.52
C PHE A 118 29.73 0.46 -23.56
N ASP A 119 28.83 1.38 -23.92
CA ASP A 119 29.13 2.81 -23.90
C ASP A 119 29.45 3.30 -22.47
N ASN A 120 28.74 2.80 -21.47
CA ASN A 120 29.02 3.07 -20.06
C ASN A 120 30.37 2.48 -19.60
N ILE A 121 30.70 1.25 -19.99
CA ILE A 121 32.01 0.62 -19.73
C ILE A 121 33.15 1.42 -20.38
N LYS A 122 32.92 1.88 -21.61
CA LYS A 122 33.88 2.73 -22.32
C LYS A 122 34.06 4.08 -21.63
N TYR A 123 32.96 4.73 -21.22
CA TYR A 123 33.01 5.96 -20.44
C TYR A 123 33.78 5.74 -19.11
N TYR A 124 33.53 4.63 -18.41
CA TYR A 124 34.27 4.24 -17.20
C TYR A 124 35.78 4.15 -17.47
N SER A 125 36.14 3.51 -18.58
CA SER A 125 37.57 3.36 -19.00
C SER A 125 38.21 4.69 -19.34
N ASP A 126 37.57 5.49 -20.19
CA ASP A 126 38.11 6.75 -20.69
C ASP A 126 38.30 7.78 -19.55
N ASN A 127 37.42 7.79 -18.55
CA ASN A 127 37.49 8.65 -17.38
C ASN A 127 38.26 8.04 -16.20
N LYS A 128 38.79 6.81 -16.36
CA LYS A 128 39.58 6.12 -15.32
C LYS A 128 38.89 6.02 -13.97
N LEU A 129 37.59 5.71 -13.97
CA LEU A 129 36.77 5.70 -12.75
C LEU A 129 37.22 4.68 -11.72
N TRP A 130 38.09 3.69 -12.10
CA TRP A 130 38.75 2.81 -11.14
C TRP A 130 39.68 3.52 -10.13
N ASN A 131 39.97 4.81 -10.31
CA ASN A 131 40.77 5.59 -9.37
C ASN A 131 39.91 6.20 -8.25
N LEU A 132 38.57 6.17 -8.37
CA LEU A 132 37.67 6.65 -7.32
C LEU A 132 37.72 5.72 -6.11
N THR A 133 37.76 6.30 -4.94
CA THR A 133 37.64 5.56 -3.68
C THR A 133 36.18 5.23 -3.37
N SER A 134 35.95 4.29 -2.46
CA SER A 134 34.58 4.00 -1.97
C SER A 134 33.92 5.23 -1.35
N SER A 135 34.71 6.11 -0.71
CA SER A 135 34.19 7.38 -0.17
C SER A 135 33.72 8.32 -1.29
N ASP A 136 34.53 8.47 -2.37
CA ASP A 136 34.15 9.32 -3.50
C ASP A 136 32.82 8.84 -4.14
N ILE A 137 32.65 7.52 -4.29
CA ILE A 137 31.43 6.91 -4.83
C ILE A 137 30.25 7.16 -3.89
N THR A 138 30.45 7.00 -2.58
CA THR A 138 29.41 7.27 -1.58
C THR A 138 28.99 8.74 -1.60
N ASP A 139 29.94 9.67 -1.66
CA ASP A 139 29.66 11.12 -1.69
C ASP A 139 28.94 11.52 -3.00
N MET A 140 29.32 10.92 -4.15
CA MET A 140 28.61 11.14 -5.42
C MET A 140 27.17 10.64 -5.37
N ASN A 141 26.93 9.41 -4.87
CA ASN A 141 25.59 8.86 -4.73
C ASN A 141 24.74 9.72 -3.82
N LYS A 142 25.30 10.13 -2.67
CA LYS A 142 24.60 11.02 -1.74
C LYS A 142 24.21 12.35 -2.39
N TYR A 143 25.16 12.99 -3.08
CA TYR A 143 24.89 14.25 -3.78
C TYR A 143 23.83 14.07 -4.86
N TYR A 144 23.89 12.98 -5.64
CA TYR A 144 22.90 12.66 -6.67
C TYR A 144 21.51 12.52 -6.05
N GLU A 145 21.36 11.69 -5.02
CA GLU A 145 20.07 11.45 -4.37
C GLU A 145 19.47 12.73 -3.74
N GLU A 146 20.31 13.56 -3.11
CA GLU A 146 19.87 14.82 -2.50
C GLU A 146 19.47 15.89 -3.53
N ASN A 147 19.96 15.81 -4.77
CA ASN A 147 19.82 16.88 -5.76
C ASN A 147 19.17 16.46 -7.09
N LYS A 148 18.86 15.17 -7.32
CA LYS A 148 18.24 14.71 -8.56
C LYS A 148 16.92 15.41 -8.89
N ILE A 149 16.22 15.90 -7.88
CA ILE A 149 14.98 16.66 -8.05
C ILE A 149 15.15 17.94 -8.89
N TYR A 150 16.37 18.48 -8.97
CA TYR A 150 16.66 19.63 -9.84
C TYR A 150 16.62 19.29 -11.33
N LEU A 151 16.64 18.00 -11.71
CA LEU A 151 16.46 17.57 -13.10
C LEU A 151 14.99 17.63 -13.54
N GLU A 152 14.05 17.54 -12.60
CA GLU A 152 12.61 17.45 -12.86
C GLU A 152 11.95 18.80 -13.16
N SER A 153 12.69 19.91 -13.07
CA SER A 153 12.15 21.23 -13.36
C SER A 153 13.16 22.12 -14.07
N ASP A 154 12.75 22.69 -15.17
CA ASP A 154 13.56 23.67 -15.91
C ASP A 154 13.72 24.99 -15.14
N LYS A 155 12.89 25.23 -14.12
CA LYS A 155 12.86 26.47 -13.38
C LYS A 155 12.76 26.27 -11.86
N ILE A 156 13.62 26.98 -11.14
CA ILE A 156 13.63 27.02 -9.69
C ILE A 156 13.09 28.35 -9.19
N TYR A 157 12.28 28.29 -8.16
CA TYR A 157 11.66 29.46 -7.54
C TYR A 157 12.24 29.72 -6.14
N THR A 158 12.05 30.95 -5.67
CA THR A 158 12.40 31.32 -4.29
C THR A 158 11.62 30.45 -3.28
N PRO A 159 12.17 30.25 -2.06
CA PRO A 159 11.46 29.52 -1.01
C PRO A 159 10.07 30.08 -0.70
N ASN A 160 9.20 29.22 -0.21
CA ASN A 160 7.92 29.66 0.34
C ASN A 160 8.14 30.62 1.54
N GLY A 161 7.30 31.66 1.65
CA GLY A 161 7.43 32.68 2.70
C GLY A 161 8.32 33.88 2.32
N ILE A 162 8.89 33.89 1.10
CA ILE A 162 9.60 35.06 0.58
C ILE A 162 8.61 36.16 0.17
N GLU A 163 8.84 37.36 0.71
CA GLU A 163 8.17 38.57 0.26
C GLU A 163 9.19 39.57 -0.25
N MET A 164 8.93 40.19 -1.40
CA MET A 164 9.78 41.25 -1.99
C MET A 164 8.98 42.53 -2.10
N LYS A 165 9.22 43.48 -1.19
CA LYS A 165 8.52 44.78 -1.15
C LYS A 165 9.31 45.83 -1.91
N LYS A 166 8.70 46.40 -2.95
CA LYS A 166 9.30 47.50 -3.70
C LYS A 166 9.36 48.77 -2.83
N VAL A 167 10.55 49.34 -2.73
CA VAL A 167 10.81 50.58 -1.99
C VAL A 167 11.49 51.59 -2.87
N LEU A 168 11.21 52.86 -2.62
CA LEU A 168 11.87 53.98 -3.28
C LEU A 168 12.84 54.65 -2.28
N THR A 169 14.11 54.71 -2.62
CA THR A 169 15.13 55.30 -1.74
C THR A 169 16.23 55.98 -2.54
N TYR A 170 16.86 56.97 -1.95
CA TYR A 170 17.97 57.71 -2.55
C TYR A 170 19.33 57.03 -2.36
N GLU A 171 19.51 56.41 -1.21
CA GLU A 171 20.76 55.75 -0.83
C GLU A 171 20.48 54.42 -0.15
N PRO A 172 20.33 53.33 -0.91
CA PRO A 172 20.08 52.04 -0.32
C PRO A 172 21.37 51.39 0.19
N SER A 173 21.31 50.78 1.36
CA SER A 173 22.25 49.73 1.70
C SER A 173 21.80 48.44 0.99
N THR A 174 22.43 48.14 -0.14
CA THR A 174 22.08 46.93 -0.92
C THR A 174 23.06 45.80 -0.64
N VAL A 175 22.53 44.61 -0.63
CA VAL A 175 23.26 43.34 -0.61
C VAL A 175 23.41 42.87 -2.05
N SER A 176 24.53 42.30 -2.42
CA SER A 176 24.68 41.67 -3.75
C SER A 176 23.74 40.50 -3.92
N THR A 177 23.38 40.18 -5.16
CA THR A 177 22.48 39.06 -5.49
C THR A 177 23.00 37.73 -4.94
N GLY A 178 24.31 37.46 -5.05
CA GLY A 178 24.92 36.23 -4.53
C GLY A 178 24.94 36.16 -2.99
N GLU A 179 25.13 37.31 -2.29
CA GLU A 179 25.01 37.34 -0.83
C GLU A 179 23.55 37.15 -0.38
N MET A 180 22.60 37.74 -1.11
CA MET A 180 21.18 37.53 -0.82
C MET A 180 20.80 36.06 -1.00
N TYR A 181 21.23 35.43 -2.11
CA TYR A 181 21.04 33.99 -2.34
C TYR A 181 21.58 33.15 -1.17
N LYS A 182 22.83 33.39 -0.75
CA LYS A 182 23.42 32.67 0.40
C LYS A 182 22.62 32.85 1.69
N LYS A 183 22.09 34.03 1.96
CA LYS A 183 21.24 34.29 3.13
C LYS A 183 19.92 33.54 3.04
N ILE A 184 19.34 33.42 1.84
CA ILE A 184 18.10 32.69 1.62
C ILE A 184 18.33 31.21 1.87
N ILE A 185 19.26 30.56 1.13
CA ILE A 185 19.49 29.13 1.21
C ILE A 185 20.06 28.67 2.55
N SER A 186 20.70 29.54 3.31
CA SER A 186 21.14 29.22 4.69
C SER A 186 19.97 29.08 5.68
N LYS A 187 18.75 29.49 5.30
CA LYS A 187 17.55 29.44 6.12
C LYS A 187 16.48 28.54 5.56
N LYS A 188 16.35 28.45 4.24
CA LYS A 188 15.28 27.73 3.58
C LYS A 188 15.64 27.42 2.13
N ASN A 189 15.38 26.19 1.68
CA ASN A 189 15.67 25.78 0.32
C ASN A 189 14.70 26.38 -0.71
N CYS A 190 15.15 26.45 -1.95
CA CYS A 190 14.33 26.85 -3.08
C CYS A 190 13.20 25.86 -3.35
N THR A 191 12.28 26.25 -4.22
CA THR A 191 11.10 25.44 -4.54
C THR A 191 11.02 25.15 -6.03
N ILE A 192 10.40 24.03 -6.39
CA ILE A 192 10.01 23.68 -7.76
C ILE A 192 8.48 23.66 -7.87
N PRO A 193 7.92 23.87 -9.07
CA PRO A 193 6.48 23.71 -9.28
C PRO A 193 6.09 22.23 -9.21
N GLY A 194 4.92 21.97 -8.71
CA GLY A 194 4.34 20.64 -8.65
C GLY A 194 2.98 20.66 -7.95
N TYR A 195 2.54 19.51 -7.48
CA TYR A 195 1.24 19.34 -6.84
C TYR A 195 1.40 18.75 -5.45
N ARG A 196 0.60 19.27 -4.52
CA ARG A 196 0.42 18.68 -3.20
C ARG A 196 -0.93 17.97 -3.16
N PHE A 197 -0.91 16.68 -2.93
CA PHE A 197 -2.08 15.89 -2.57
C PHE A 197 -2.21 15.87 -1.05
N THR A 198 -3.44 16.06 -0.57
CA THR A 198 -3.81 15.95 0.83
C THR A 198 -4.71 14.74 0.95
N ILE A 199 -4.27 13.74 1.70
CA ILE A 199 -5.01 12.53 1.99
C ILE A 199 -5.57 12.67 3.38
N LYS A 200 -6.90 12.66 3.52
CA LYS A 200 -7.59 12.78 4.79
C LYS A 200 -8.20 11.44 5.17
N LYS A 201 -7.71 10.86 6.26
CA LYS A 201 -8.18 9.59 6.80
C LYS A 201 -9.47 9.76 7.62
N GLU A 202 -10.17 8.67 7.85
CA GLU A 202 -11.44 8.67 8.63
C GLU A 202 -11.27 9.20 10.06
N ASP A 203 -10.12 9.02 10.69
CA ASP A 203 -9.80 9.55 12.02
C ASP A 203 -9.57 11.07 12.03
N GLY A 204 -9.63 11.71 10.87
CA GLY A 204 -9.40 13.14 10.66
C GLY A 204 -7.93 13.52 10.52
N SER A 205 -7.00 12.59 10.56
CA SER A 205 -5.58 12.86 10.28
C SER A 205 -5.39 13.20 8.79
N GLU A 206 -4.40 14.06 8.51
CA GLU A 206 -4.03 14.43 7.15
C GLU A 206 -2.57 14.08 6.90
N SER A 207 -2.30 13.49 5.73
CA SER A 207 -0.96 13.30 5.19
C SER A 207 -0.81 14.02 3.86
N TYR A 208 0.43 14.35 3.51
CA TYR A 208 0.73 15.11 2.31
C TYR A 208 1.68 14.32 1.41
N VAL A 209 1.34 14.27 0.13
CA VAL A 209 2.17 13.68 -0.93
C VAL A 209 2.48 14.78 -1.94
N TYR A 210 3.74 14.89 -2.32
CA TYR A 210 4.20 15.86 -3.31
C TYR A 210 4.66 15.15 -4.56
N VAL A 211 4.18 15.63 -5.71
CA VAL A 211 4.52 15.08 -7.04
C VAL A 211 4.86 16.22 -8.00
N THR A 212 5.67 15.94 -9.02
CA THR A 212 5.99 16.91 -10.08
C THR A 212 4.83 17.09 -11.05
N ASP A 213 4.06 16.03 -11.32
CA ASP A 213 2.85 16.03 -12.15
C ASP A 213 1.70 15.31 -11.44
N SER A 214 0.48 15.82 -11.61
CA SER A 214 -0.74 15.22 -11.04
C SER A 214 -1.05 13.83 -11.59
N GLU A 215 -0.62 13.52 -12.82
CA GLU A 215 -0.81 12.19 -13.43
C GLU A 215 -0.04 11.10 -12.69
N ILE A 216 1.12 11.43 -12.09
CA ILE A 216 1.90 10.48 -11.27
C ILE A 216 1.06 9.89 -10.14
N PHE A 217 0.24 10.72 -9.48
CA PHE A 217 -0.62 10.27 -8.40
C PHE A 217 -1.77 9.40 -8.92
N SER A 218 -2.42 9.78 -10.01
CA SER A 218 -3.50 8.97 -10.60
C SER A 218 -3.00 7.63 -11.12
N ASP A 219 -1.84 7.59 -11.78
CA ASP A 219 -1.23 6.35 -12.26
C ASP A 219 -0.82 5.43 -11.10
N SER A 220 -0.40 6.02 -9.97
CA SER A 220 -0.10 5.26 -8.76
C SER A 220 -1.35 4.63 -8.14
N ILE A 221 -2.49 5.34 -8.13
CA ILE A 221 -3.79 4.80 -7.72
C ILE A 221 -4.20 3.65 -8.65
N ASP A 222 -4.07 3.84 -9.98
CA ASP A 222 -4.39 2.81 -10.96
C ASP A 222 -3.53 1.54 -10.74
N THR A 223 -2.25 1.73 -10.44
CA THR A 223 -1.34 0.61 -10.11
C THR A 223 -1.79 -0.13 -8.84
N MET A 224 -2.15 0.58 -7.77
CA MET A 224 -2.65 -0.03 -6.55
C MET A 224 -3.99 -0.75 -6.78
N ALA A 225 -4.90 -0.14 -7.55
CA ALA A 225 -6.18 -0.76 -7.89
C ALA A 225 -5.96 -2.05 -8.70
N SER A 226 -5.01 -2.04 -9.64
CA SER A 226 -4.60 -3.22 -10.42
C SER A 226 -4.06 -4.34 -9.53
N ILE A 227 -3.25 -4.01 -8.51
CA ILE A 227 -2.72 -4.98 -7.54
C ILE A 227 -3.84 -5.62 -6.72
N PHE A 228 -4.72 -4.82 -6.10
CA PHE A 228 -5.73 -5.33 -5.17
C PHE A 228 -6.98 -5.93 -5.85
N VAL A 229 -7.34 -5.47 -7.04
CA VAL A 229 -8.48 -5.98 -7.82
C VAL A 229 -8.06 -7.10 -8.77
N GLY A 230 -6.80 -7.08 -9.20
CA GLY A 230 -6.21 -7.94 -10.24
C GLY A 230 -6.23 -7.28 -11.62
N ASP A 231 -5.08 -7.29 -12.29
CA ASP A 231 -4.81 -6.58 -13.56
C ASP A 231 -5.90 -6.76 -14.61
N ASN A 232 -6.23 -8.00 -14.95
CA ASN A 232 -7.21 -8.30 -16.00
C ASN A 232 -8.62 -7.81 -15.63
N ARG A 233 -9.01 -7.95 -14.37
CA ARG A 233 -10.33 -7.56 -13.89
C ARG A 233 -10.46 -6.04 -13.88
N TYR A 234 -9.45 -5.35 -13.34
CA TYR A 234 -9.43 -3.90 -13.26
C TYR A 234 -9.39 -3.25 -14.65
N ASN A 235 -8.56 -3.76 -15.57
CA ASN A 235 -8.49 -3.26 -16.93
C ASN A 235 -9.83 -3.45 -17.68
N ASN A 236 -10.46 -4.64 -17.55
CA ASN A 236 -11.78 -4.86 -18.16
C ASN A 236 -12.84 -3.91 -17.57
N TYR A 237 -12.78 -3.60 -16.28
CA TYR A 237 -13.65 -2.61 -15.65
C TYR A 237 -13.42 -1.19 -16.22
N LYS A 238 -12.16 -0.74 -16.34
CA LYS A 238 -11.81 0.59 -16.87
C LYS A 238 -12.23 0.76 -18.34
N GLU A 239 -12.11 -0.30 -19.12
CA GLU A 239 -12.43 -0.31 -20.57
C GLU A 239 -13.90 -0.60 -20.86
N ASP A 240 -14.75 -0.74 -19.83
CA ASP A 240 -16.16 -1.15 -19.95
C ASP A 240 -16.32 -2.46 -20.76
N ASN A 241 -15.40 -3.41 -20.55
CA ASN A 241 -15.30 -4.67 -21.27
C ASN A 241 -15.48 -5.89 -20.36
N GLN A 242 -16.27 -5.74 -19.30
CA GLN A 242 -16.60 -6.84 -18.39
C GLN A 242 -17.57 -7.80 -19.06
N ALA A 243 -17.34 -9.11 -18.87
CA ALA A 243 -18.27 -10.13 -19.39
C ALA A 243 -19.61 -10.06 -18.65
N GLU A 244 -20.71 -10.23 -19.37
CA GLU A 244 -22.01 -10.44 -18.74
C GLU A 244 -22.03 -11.75 -17.96
N ILE A 245 -22.74 -11.76 -16.82
CA ILE A 245 -22.89 -12.97 -15.99
C ILE A 245 -23.84 -13.94 -16.69
N ASP A 246 -23.29 -15.05 -17.18
CA ASP A 246 -24.06 -16.19 -17.73
C ASP A 246 -24.01 -17.35 -16.73
N GLY A 247 -25.04 -17.44 -15.92
CA GLY A 247 -25.14 -18.43 -14.83
C GLY A 247 -24.35 -18.03 -13.60
N THR A 248 -23.03 -18.17 -13.60
CA THR A 248 -22.12 -17.74 -12.52
C THR A 248 -21.08 -16.75 -13.04
N GLY A 249 -20.57 -15.90 -12.17
CA GLY A 249 -19.56 -14.90 -12.51
C GLY A 249 -19.60 -13.70 -11.56
N GLU A 250 -18.80 -12.70 -11.87
CA GLU A 250 -18.78 -11.45 -11.12
C GLU A 250 -18.63 -10.25 -12.05
N VAL A 251 -19.16 -9.11 -11.63
CA VAL A 251 -19.04 -7.81 -12.28
C VAL A 251 -18.67 -6.78 -11.24
N ILE A 252 -17.63 -6.01 -11.50
CA ILE A 252 -17.21 -4.88 -10.68
C ILE A 252 -18.17 -3.73 -10.95
N ASN A 253 -18.81 -3.22 -9.89
CA ASN A 253 -19.69 -2.07 -9.95
C ASN A 253 -18.93 -0.77 -9.76
N ASN A 254 -17.93 -0.76 -8.86
CA ASN A 254 -17.15 0.43 -8.54
C ASN A 254 -15.77 0.08 -7.97
N VAL A 255 -14.77 0.91 -8.30
CA VAL A 255 -13.44 0.91 -7.67
C VAL A 255 -13.09 2.35 -7.31
N TYR A 256 -12.72 2.60 -6.06
CA TYR A 256 -12.40 3.94 -5.58
C TYR A 256 -11.47 3.91 -4.37
N VAL A 257 -10.91 5.07 -4.04
CA VAL A 257 -10.11 5.27 -2.82
C VAL A 257 -11.04 5.66 -1.67
N ALA A 258 -10.88 5.03 -0.51
CA ALA A 258 -11.74 5.28 0.65
C ALA A 258 -11.54 6.68 1.27
N GLU A 259 -10.31 7.19 1.24
CA GLU A 259 -9.93 8.47 1.81
C GLU A 259 -10.40 9.64 0.94
N ASP A 260 -10.67 10.78 1.59
CA ASP A 260 -10.89 12.04 0.90
C ASP A 260 -9.57 12.59 0.39
N ILE A 261 -9.42 12.70 -0.94
CA ILE A 261 -8.22 13.22 -1.58
C ILE A 261 -8.51 14.56 -2.25
N ALA A 262 -7.74 15.57 -1.86
CA ALA A 262 -7.75 16.88 -2.49
C ALA A 262 -6.35 17.24 -2.98
N TYR A 263 -6.23 17.92 -4.11
CA TYR A 263 -4.93 18.35 -4.62
C TYR A 263 -4.94 19.81 -5.07
N LYS A 264 -3.75 20.40 -5.06
CA LYS A 264 -3.54 21.76 -5.57
C LYS A 264 -2.12 21.93 -6.10
N ALA A 265 -1.98 22.75 -7.15
CA ALA A 265 -0.68 23.22 -7.61
C ALA A 265 0.00 24.10 -6.54
N VAL A 266 1.25 23.81 -6.26
CA VAL A 266 2.07 24.52 -5.24
C VAL A 266 3.52 24.61 -5.72
N ASN A 267 4.28 25.54 -5.12
CA ASN A 267 5.73 25.47 -5.15
C ASN A 267 6.20 24.61 -3.97
N ILE A 268 6.86 23.50 -4.27
CA ILE A 268 7.29 22.48 -3.30
C ILE A 268 8.73 22.75 -2.92
N SER A 269 9.06 22.74 -1.62
CA SER A 269 10.45 22.83 -1.17
C SER A 269 11.24 21.62 -1.65
N THR A 270 12.48 21.85 -2.10
CA THR A 270 13.39 20.76 -2.48
C THR A 270 13.86 19.90 -1.29
N ASP A 271 13.48 20.26 -0.05
CA ASP A 271 13.67 19.43 1.16
C ASP A 271 12.60 18.34 1.32
N GLU A 272 11.44 18.53 0.67
CA GLU A 272 10.35 17.56 0.74
C GLU A 272 10.67 16.34 -0.12
N LYS A 273 10.12 15.20 0.27
CA LYS A 273 10.12 14.04 -0.62
C LYS A 273 9.13 14.28 -1.76
N ILE A 274 9.66 14.42 -2.98
CA ILE A 274 8.87 14.69 -4.17
C ILE A 274 8.98 13.49 -5.10
N TYR A 275 7.84 12.91 -5.44
CA TYR A 275 7.79 11.77 -6.35
C TYR A 275 7.75 12.27 -7.80
N THR A 276 8.56 11.66 -8.65
CA THR A 276 8.74 12.02 -10.06
C THR A 276 8.24 10.95 -11.01
N ASP A 277 7.97 9.75 -10.49
CA ASP A 277 7.34 8.65 -11.22
C ASP A 277 6.31 7.90 -10.36
N SER A 278 5.37 7.24 -11.04
CA SER A 278 4.27 6.54 -10.41
C SER A 278 4.70 5.23 -9.73
N THR A 279 5.82 4.63 -10.12
CA THR A 279 6.29 3.36 -9.55
C THR A 279 6.79 3.59 -8.12
N GLU A 280 7.64 4.62 -7.91
CA GLU A 280 8.14 4.96 -6.57
C GLU A 280 6.97 5.39 -5.65
N LEU A 281 6.03 6.19 -6.18
CA LEU A 281 4.87 6.60 -5.40
C LEU A 281 3.95 5.42 -5.07
N SER A 282 3.71 4.51 -6.01
CA SER A 282 2.93 3.29 -5.75
C SER A 282 3.54 2.44 -4.63
N GLN A 283 4.86 2.29 -4.62
CA GLN A 283 5.58 1.58 -3.56
C GLN A 283 5.37 2.26 -2.20
N TYR A 284 5.49 3.58 -2.13
CA TYR A 284 5.20 4.31 -0.90
C TYR A 284 3.74 4.16 -0.45
N LEU A 285 2.79 4.30 -1.37
CA LEU A 285 1.37 4.17 -1.06
C LEU A 285 1.00 2.76 -0.59
N LEU A 286 1.72 1.73 -1.06
CA LEU A 286 1.48 0.33 -0.74
C LEU A 286 2.19 -0.11 0.55
N TYR A 287 3.42 0.34 0.78
CA TYR A 287 4.28 -0.17 1.86
C TYR A 287 4.61 0.87 2.94
N GLY A 288 4.26 2.15 2.74
CA GLY A 288 4.64 3.24 3.64
C GLY A 288 6.12 3.62 3.60
N ASP A 289 6.54 4.44 4.57
CA ASP A 289 7.94 4.94 4.66
C ASP A 289 8.94 3.88 5.13
N ASN A 290 8.49 2.84 5.85
CA ASN A 290 9.34 1.83 6.49
C ASN A 290 9.31 0.51 5.71
N HIS A 291 9.41 0.57 4.40
CA HIS A 291 9.44 -0.62 3.57
C HIS A 291 10.71 -1.43 3.82
N GLU A 292 10.58 -2.54 4.53
CA GLU A 292 11.63 -3.54 4.67
C GLU A 292 11.30 -4.76 3.79
N GLU A 293 11.95 -4.87 2.65
CA GLU A 293 11.91 -6.06 1.82
C GLU A 293 13.04 -7.01 2.23
N THR A 294 12.69 -8.24 2.57
CA THR A 294 13.65 -9.30 2.84
C THR A 294 13.48 -10.43 1.83
N THR A 295 14.52 -11.23 1.59
CA THR A 295 14.43 -12.41 0.73
C THR A 295 14.52 -13.68 1.57
N VAL A 296 13.74 -14.69 1.18
CA VAL A 296 13.72 -16.02 1.79
C VAL A 296 13.99 -17.05 0.70
N THR A 297 14.90 -17.98 0.97
CA THR A 297 15.14 -19.10 0.07
C THR A 297 14.09 -20.19 0.29
N VAL A 298 13.41 -20.60 -0.78
CA VAL A 298 12.40 -21.69 -0.75
C VAL A 298 13.09 -23.02 -0.45
N ASN A 299 12.60 -23.76 0.55
CA ASN A 299 13.05 -25.10 0.89
C ASN A 299 12.15 -26.16 0.25
N THR A 300 12.63 -27.41 0.22
CA THR A 300 11.82 -28.53 -0.26
C THR A 300 10.61 -28.76 0.63
N GLY A 301 9.42 -28.69 0.05
CA GLY A 301 8.14 -28.87 0.75
C GLY A 301 7.47 -27.57 1.20
N ASP A 302 8.10 -26.41 0.96
CA ASP A 302 7.47 -25.11 1.20
C ASP A 302 6.33 -24.86 0.20
N SER A 303 5.29 -24.22 0.68
CA SER A 303 4.20 -23.63 -0.10
C SER A 303 4.15 -22.13 0.14
N ILE A 304 3.47 -21.38 -0.73
CA ILE A 304 3.25 -19.95 -0.56
C ILE A 304 2.64 -19.67 0.81
N SER A 305 1.57 -20.40 1.18
CA SER A 305 0.90 -20.26 2.48
C SER A 305 1.85 -20.55 3.66
N SER A 306 2.75 -21.57 3.55
CA SER A 306 3.69 -21.86 4.63
C SER A 306 4.77 -20.80 4.79
N ILE A 307 5.28 -20.27 3.67
CA ILE A 307 6.27 -19.17 3.70
C ILE A 307 5.64 -17.89 4.26
N ALA A 308 4.45 -17.54 3.80
CA ALA A 308 3.71 -16.37 4.28
C ALA A 308 3.47 -16.47 5.80
N TYR A 309 2.94 -17.60 6.27
CA TYR A 309 2.69 -17.83 7.69
C TYR A 309 3.96 -17.73 8.55
N ASN A 310 5.06 -18.37 8.12
CA ASN A 310 6.32 -18.37 8.85
C ASN A 310 6.96 -16.98 8.95
N ASN A 311 6.68 -16.10 7.98
CA ASN A 311 7.20 -14.73 7.93
C ASN A 311 6.17 -13.68 8.42
N GLN A 312 5.04 -14.11 8.97
CA GLN A 312 4.00 -13.26 9.56
C GLN A 312 3.40 -12.25 8.57
N ILE A 313 3.27 -12.66 7.31
CA ILE A 313 2.55 -11.95 6.27
C ILE A 313 1.36 -12.79 5.77
N SER A 314 0.40 -12.14 5.11
CA SER A 314 -0.68 -12.84 4.43
C SER A 314 -0.20 -13.48 3.12
N VAL A 315 -1.02 -14.36 2.56
CA VAL A 315 -0.78 -14.91 1.21
C VAL A 315 -0.83 -13.79 0.17
N GLU A 316 -1.74 -12.85 0.33
CA GLU A 316 -1.90 -11.68 -0.53
C GLU A 316 -0.64 -10.80 -0.50
N GLU A 317 -0.08 -10.51 0.68
CA GLU A 317 1.18 -9.77 0.82
C GLU A 317 2.35 -10.48 0.13
N PHE A 318 2.39 -11.82 0.22
CA PHE A 318 3.37 -12.62 -0.52
C PHE A 318 3.20 -12.47 -2.03
N LEU A 319 1.98 -12.58 -2.55
CA LEU A 319 1.68 -12.46 -3.99
C LEU A 319 1.97 -11.04 -4.51
N ILE A 320 1.66 -10.01 -3.73
CA ILE A 320 1.99 -8.61 -4.05
C ILE A 320 3.51 -8.42 -4.17
N SER A 321 4.28 -9.03 -3.27
CA SER A 321 5.74 -8.92 -3.26
C SER A 321 6.41 -9.77 -4.36
N ASN A 322 5.69 -10.76 -4.91
CA ASN A 322 6.19 -11.72 -5.91
C ASN A 322 5.17 -11.85 -7.07
N PRO A 323 5.03 -10.84 -7.94
CA PRO A 323 3.97 -10.79 -8.96
C PRO A 323 4.07 -11.88 -10.04
N GLU A 324 5.16 -12.63 -10.09
CA GLU A 324 5.26 -13.83 -10.93
C GLU A 324 4.38 -14.99 -10.47
N TYR A 325 3.87 -14.95 -9.23
CA TYR A 325 2.89 -15.89 -8.70
C TYR A 325 1.51 -15.22 -8.68
N THR A 326 0.50 -15.90 -9.19
CA THR A 326 -0.87 -15.38 -9.36
C THR A 326 -1.88 -16.05 -8.45
N SER A 327 -1.47 -17.09 -7.73
CA SER A 327 -2.33 -17.88 -6.82
C SER A 327 -1.47 -18.56 -5.76
N GLU A 328 -2.04 -18.80 -4.57
CA GLU A 328 -1.43 -19.59 -3.50
C GLU A 328 -1.11 -21.05 -3.91
N ASP A 329 -1.80 -21.55 -4.94
CA ASP A 329 -1.59 -22.90 -5.48
C ASP A 329 -0.38 -22.98 -6.44
N ASN A 330 0.27 -21.87 -6.75
CA ASN A 330 1.45 -21.88 -7.60
C ASN A 330 2.60 -22.66 -6.96
N LEU A 331 3.27 -23.48 -7.78
CA LEU A 331 4.40 -24.29 -7.33
C LEU A 331 5.62 -23.43 -7.07
N LEU A 332 6.20 -23.59 -5.89
CA LEU A 332 7.51 -23.04 -5.53
C LEU A 332 8.62 -24.06 -5.83
N TYR A 333 9.76 -23.56 -6.32
CA TYR A 333 10.92 -24.39 -6.60
C TYR A 333 11.98 -24.19 -5.51
N ALA A 334 12.41 -25.28 -4.89
CA ALA A 334 13.45 -25.24 -3.87
C ALA A 334 14.74 -24.59 -4.40
N GLY A 335 15.33 -23.69 -3.61
CA GLY A 335 16.51 -22.90 -3.95
C GLY A 335 16.20 -21.57 -4.65
N LYS A 336 14.94 -21.29 -5.03
CA LYS A 336 14.54 -19.97 -5.52
C LYS A 336 14.43 -19.00 -4.34
N GLU A 337 14.86 -17.76 -4.53
CA GLU A 337 14.61 -16.67 -3.60
C GLU A 337 13.26 -16.04 -3.89
N VAL A 338 12.49 -15.78 -2.84
CA VAL A 338 11.21 -15.06 -2.86
C VAL A 338 11.28 -13.87 -1.93
N LYS A 339 10.53 -12.82 -2.27
CA LYS A 339 10.49 -11.57 -1.52
C LYS A 339 9.43 -11.64 -0.44
N ILE A 340 9.74 -11.07 0.70
CA ILE A 340 8.85 -10.92 1.84
C ILE A 340 8.80 -9.44 2.19
N ALA A 341 7.62 -8.84 2.04
CA ALA A 341 7.37 -7.47 2.46
C ALA A 341 5.99 -7.39 3.12
N LYS A 342 5.91 -6.64 4.20
CA LYS A 342 4.64 -6.35 4.85
C LYS A 342 4.00 -5.14 4.16
N VAL A 343 2.75 -5.27 3.76
CA VAL A 343 1.97 -4.19 3.16
C VAL A 343 1.40 -3.29 4.27
N ASP A 344 1.65 -1.98 4.16
CA ASP A 344 1.11 -0.94 5.06
C ASP A 344 0.50 0.20 4.22
N PRO A 345 -0.71 0.01 3.66
CA PRO A 345 -1.29 0.92 2.69
C PRO A 345 -1.53 2.30 3.29
N GLN A 346 -1.04 3.33 2.60
CA GLN A 346 -1.27 4.71 2.98
C GLN A 346 -2.64 5.23 2.54
N ILE A 347 -3.25 4.54 1.58
CA ILE A 347 -4.62 4.72 1.10
C ILE A 347 -5.28 3.36 0.95
N ASN A 348 -6.61 3.31 1.02
CA ASN A 348 -7.37 2.08 0.89
C ASN A 348 -8.12 2.04 -0.44
N ILE A 349 -7.88 1.00 -1.22
CA ILE A 349 -8.62 0.73 -2.47
C ILE A 349 -9.86 -0.09 -2.13
N VAL A 350 -11.01 0.43 -2.48
CA VAL A 350 -12.31 -0.22 -2.29
C VAL A 350 -12.81 -0.76 -3.62
N GLU A 351 -13.14 -2.06 -3.65
CA GLU A 351 -13.84 -2.71 -4.74
C GLU A 351 -15.27 -3.05 -4.30
N GLU A 352 -16.26 -2.65 -5.06
CA GLU A 352 -17.65 -3.09 -4.92
C GLU A 352 -18.04 -3.90 -6.14
N LYS A 353 -18.46 -5.14 -5.93
CA LYS A 353 -18.83 -6.07 -7.02
C LYS A 353 -20.11 -6.81 -6.73
N TYR A 354 -20.79 -7.20 -7.80
CA TYR A 354 -21.88 -8.17 -7.78
C TYR A 354 -21.33 -9.52 -8.22
N SER A 355 -21.58 -10.55 -7.42
CA SER A 355 -21.10 -11.91 -7.66
C SER A 355 -22.26 -12.90 -7.67
N VAL A 356 -22.25 -13.85 -8.60
CA VAL A 356 -23.14 -15.00 -8.65
C VAL A 356 -22.29 -16.26 -8.64
N SER A 357 -22.48 -17.10 -7.65
CA SER A 357 -21.71 -18.33 -7.48
C SER A 357 -22.60 -19.51 -7.11
N ASP A 358 -22.20 -20.69 -7.53
CA ASP A 358 -22.84 -21.94 -7.14
C ASP A 358 -22.09 -22.50 -5.92
N ILE A 359 -22.79 -22.60 -4.80
CA ILE A 359 -22.25 -23.07 -3.52
C ILE A 359 -22.89 -24.39 -3.15
N GLU A 360 -22.06 -25.36 -2.72
CA GLU A 360 -22.58 -26.61 -2.21
C GLU A 360 -23.43 -26.38 -0.97
N SER A 361 -24.63 -26.92 -0.98
CA SER A 361 -25.49 -26.98 0.20
C SER A 361 -25.36 -28.33 0.90
N ASN A 362 -25.09 -28.27 2.20
CA ASN A 362 -24.89 -29.50 2.98
C ASN A 362 -26.20 -30.23 3.21
N TYR A 363 -26.14 -31.56 3.17
CA TYR A 363 -27.22 -32.42 3.59
C TYR A 363 -27.29 -32.51 5.11
N ARG A 364 -28.49 -32.85 5.63
CA ARG A 364 -28.68 -33.14 7.05
C ARG A 364 -28.39 -34.62 7.30
N THR A 365 -27.89 -34.96 8.49
CA THR A 365 -27.91 -36.34 8.97
C THR A 365 -29.19 -36.52 9.77
N VAL A 366 -30.08 -37.37 9.27
CA VAL A 366 -31.31 -37.78 9.96
C VAL A 366 -30.98 -39.04 10.74
N GLU A 367 -31.04 -38.97 12.06
CA GLU A 367 -30.84 -40.11 12.93
C GLU A 367 -32.18 -40.79 13.23
N VAL A 368 -32.24 -42.09 13.06
CA VAL A 368 -33.36 -42.95 13.44
C VAL A 368 -32.82 -43.83 14.59
N TYR A 369 -33.44 -43.73 15.75
CA TYR A 369 -33.03 -44.47 16.93
C TYR A 369 -33.64 -45.87 16.94
N ASP A 370 -32.81 -46.91 17.19
CA ASP A 370 -33.21 -48.32 17.24
C ASP A 370 -32.65 -48.91 18.56
N ASP A 371 -33.57 -49.41 19.39
CA ASP A 371 -33.26 -50.03 20.67
C ASP A 371 -32.77 -51.48 20.56
N SER A 372 -32.77 -52.04 19.36
CA SER A 372 -32.17 -53.35 19.07
C SER A 372 -30.67 -53.28 18.80
N ILE A 373 -30.12 -52.09 18.48
CA ILE A 373 -28.70 -51.84 18.17
C ILE A 373 -27.99 -51.29 19.42
N THR A 374 -26.74 -51.73 19.67
CA THR A 374 -25.94 -51.29 20.80
C THR A 374 -25.64 -49.82 20.74
N GLU A 375 -25.74 -49.10 21.87
CA GLU A 375 -25.33 -47.67 21.98
C GLU A 375 -23.90 -47.48 21.47
N GLY A 376 -23.71 -46.51 20.53
CA GLY A 376 -22.45 -46.25 19.84
C GLY A 376 -22.27 -46.97 18.51
N GLU A 377 -23.14 -47.95 18.16
CA GLU A 377 -23.19 -48.52 16.82
C GLU A 377 -24.11 -47.67 15.92
N GLN A 378 -23.60 -47.35 14.72
CA GLN A 378 -24.34 -46.59 13.71
C GLN A 378 -24.36 -47.37 12.39
N ILE A 379 -25.54 -47.47 11.78
CA ILE A 379 -25.71 -48.09 10.47
C ILE A 379 -26.17 -46.99 9.50
N VAL A 380 -25.35 -46.68 8.50
CA VAL A 380 -25.74 -45.76 7.44
C VAL A 380 -26.73 -46.51 6.51
N THR A 381 -27.98 -46.07 6.51
CA THR A 381 -29.04 -46.64 5.66
C THR A 381 -29.21 -45.87 4.36
N GLN A 382 -28.74 -44.63 4.29
CA GLN A 382 -28.71 -43.80 3.09
C GLN A 382 -27.54 -42.84 3.20
N GLU A 383 -26.67 -42.84 2.20
CA GLU A 383 -25.61 -41.79 2.11
C GLU A 383 -26.22 -40.44 1.74
N GLY A 384 -25.64 -39.37 2.31
CA GLY A 384 -26.03 -38.03 1.98
C GLY A 384 -25.36 -37.55 0.69
N GLU A 385 -26.09 -36.79 -0.10
CA GLU A 385 -25.51 -36.06 -1.23
C GLU A 385 -25.63 -34.54 -1.00
N LYS A 386 -24.58 -33.82 -1.28
CA LYS A 386 -24.62 -32.35 -1.24
C LYS A 386 -25.55 -31.82 -2.34
N GLY A 387 -26.30 -30.81 -2.00
CA GLY A 387 -27.06 -29.98 -2.93
C GLY A 387 -26.18 -28.90 -3.56
N LEU A 388 -26.80 -28.05 -4.35
CA LEU A 388 -26.17 -26.88 -4.98
C LEU A 388 -27.15 -25.72 -4.90
N ASP A 389 -26.71 -24.63 -4.31
CA ASP A 389 -27.44 -23.36 -4.25
C ASP A 389 -26.71 -22.31 -5.09
N ARG A 390 -27.41 -21.62 -5.96
CA ARG A 390 -26.93 -20.45 -6.66
C ARG A 390 -27.21 -19.23 -5.80
N VAL A 391 -26.15 -18.52 -5.41
CA VAL A 391 -26.24 -17.31 -4.58
C VAL A 391 -25.74 -16.12 -5.35
N SER A 392 -26.47 -15.00 -5.21
CA SER A 392 -26.01 -13.71 -5.69
C SER A 392 -25.80 -12.76 -4.50
N GLN A 393 -24.71 -12.02 -4.54
CA GLN A 393 -24.23 -11.20 -3.42
C GLN A 393 -23.61 -9.91 -3.93
N ASN A 394 -23.81 -8.82 -3.19
CA ASN A 394 -22.98 -7.63 -3.29
C ASN A 394 -21.81 -7.80 -2.34
N VAL A 395 -20.61 -7.70 -2.87
CA VAL A 395 -19.37 -7.87 -2.10
C VAL A 395 -18.61 -6.55 -2.13
N LYS A 396 -18.19 -6.09 -0.96
CA LYS A 396 -17.30 -4.94 -0.80
C LYS A 396 -15.99 -5.43 -0.22
N SER A 397 -14.90 -5.17 -0.94
CA SER A 397 -13.54 -5.48 -0.50
C SER A 397 -12.75 -4.20 -0.28
N VAL A 398 -11.79 -4.24 0.64
CA VAL A 398 -10.84 -3.16 0.91
C VAL A 398 -9.45 -3.76 0.86
N ASN A 399 -8.60 -3.23 -0.01
CA ASN A 399 -7.25 -3.75 -0.26
C ASN A 399 -7.23 -5.27 -0.52
N GLY A 400 -8.21 -5.75 -1.30
CA GLY A 400 -8.37 -7.18 -1.63
C GLY A 400 -9.10 -8.02 -0.58
N GLU A 401 -9.18 -7.58 0.67
CA GLU A 401 -9.88 -8.29 1.75
C GLU A 401 -11.38 -7.98 1.75
N ILE A 402 -12.21 -9.02 1.90
CA ILE A 402 -13.67 -8.87 1.94
C ILE A 402 -14.08 -8.19 3.25
N ALA A 403 -14.55 -6.96 3.16
CA ALA A 403 -15.02 -6.17 4.30
C ALA A 403 -16.51 -6.37 4.58
N TYR A 404 -17.32 -6.60 3.54
CA TYR A 404 -18.78 -6.74 3.69
C TYR A 404 -19.37 -7.59 2.58
N VAL A 405 -20.32 -8.46 2.94
CA VAL A 405 -21.09 -9.27 1.99
C VAL A 405 -22.59 -9.09 2.28
N GLU A 406 -23.32 -8.63 1.28
CA GLU A 406 -24.77 -8.49 1.32
C GLU A 406 -25.43 -9.54 0.39
N PRO A 407 -26.16 -10.50 0.93
CA PRO A 407 -26.89 -11.47 0.11
C PRO A 407 -28.05 -10.79 -0.64
N VAL A 408 -28.11 -11.01 -1.94
CA VAL A 408 -29.18 -10.48 -2.81
C VAL A 408 -30.24 -11.52 -3.08
N SER A 409 -29.84 -12.73 -3.52
CA SER A 409 -30.77 -13.82 -3.76
C SER A 409 -30.08 -15.18 -3.57
N LYS A 410 -30.93 -16.19 -3.33
CA LYS A 410 -30.54 -17.60 -3.27
C LYS A 410 -31.56 -18.45 -3.99
N GLU A 411 -31.11 -19.28 -4.90
CA GLU A 411 -31.90 -20.25 -5.63
C GLU A 411 -31.31 -21.65 -5.44
N THR A 412 -32.14 -22.64 -5.11
CA THR A 412 -31.67 -24.01 -5.01
C THR A 412 -31.66 -24.66 -6.39
N VAL A 413 -30.46 -24.91 -6.92
CA VAL A 413 -30.23 -25.57 -8.21
C VAL A 413 -30.37 -27.08 -8.08
N LYS A 414 -29.84 -27.68 -7.00
CA LYS A 414 -29.97 -29.11 -6.66
C LYS A 414 -30.27 -29.22 -5.16
N ASN A 415 -31.36 -29.90 -4.82
CA ASN A 415 -31.66 -30.20 -3.42
C ASN A 415 -30.66 -31.23 -2.86
N PRO A 416 -30.16 -31.04 -1.62
CA PRO A 416 -29.36 -32.06 -0.95
C PRO A 416 -30.19 -33.29 -0.63
N VAL A 417 -29.54 -34.44 -0.63
CA VAL A 417 -30.14 -35.70 -0.17
C VAL A 417 -29.66 -35.98 1.24
N ASP A 418 -30.57 -36.05 2.20
CA ASP A 418 -30.23 -36.26 3.60
C ASP A 418 -29.57 -37.64 3.82
N LYS A 419 -28.51 -37.67 4.63
CA LYS A 419 -27.90 -38.90 5.15
C LYS A 419 -28.81 -39.47 6.22
N LYS A 420 -29.17 -40.77 6.11
CA LYS A 420 -29.93 -41.47 7.15
C LYS A 420 -29.02 -42.42 7.89
N VAL A 421 -28.98 -42.29 9.19
CA VAL A 421 -28.18 -43.13 10.09
C VAL A 421 -29.10 -43.72 11.14
N THR A 422 -29.09 -45.03 11.28
CA THR A 422 -29.74 -45.71 12.40
C THR A 422 -28.73 -45.76 13.55
N VAL A 423 -29.10 -45.21 14.70
CA VAL A 423 -28.27 -45.08 15.91
C VAL A 423 -28.81 -46.00 16.98
N GLY A 424 -27.98 -46.89 17.51
CA GLY A 424 -28.32 -47.76 18.63
C GLY A 424 -28.53 -47.01 19.93
N THR A 425 -29.59 -47.32 20.66
CA THR A 425 -29.95 -46.64 21.93
C THR A 425 -29.81 -47.53 23.18
N LYS A 426 -29.16 -48.67 23.09
CA LYS A 426 -28.92 -49.55 24.24
C LYS A 426 -27.84 -48.97 25.18
N VAL A 427 -28.29 -48.34 26.23
CA VAL A 427 -27.66 -47.34 27.09
C VAL A 427 -26.30 -47.70 27.69
N THR A 428 -25.34 -46.78 27.57
CA THR A 428 -24.46 -46.30 28.67
C THR A 428 -24.15 -44.79 28.44
N PRO A 429 -24.15 -43.92 29.49
CA PRO A 429 -24.14 -42.47 29.31
C PRO A 429 -22.74 -41.90 29.16
N SER A 430 -22.36 -41.49 27.97
CA SER A 430 -21.30 -40.47 27.77
C SER A 430 -21.49 -39.77 26.44
N VAL A 431 -21.54 -38.44 26.48
CA VAL A 431 -21.55 -37.59 25.28
C VAL A 431 -20.17 -37.63 24.63
N GLY A 432 -19.99 -38.48 23.61
CA GLY A 432 -18.74 -38.56 22.84
C GLY A 432 -18.79 -37.72 21.57
N SER A 433 -17.64 -37.22 21.12
CA SER A 433 -17.46 -36.57 19.83
C SER A 433 -17.75 -37.53 18.68
N THR A 434 -18.39 -37.06 17.62
CA THR A 434 -18.47 -37.77 16.34
C THR A 434 -17.13 -37.70 15.61
N SER A 435 -16.85 -38.69 14.75
CA SER A 435 -15.59 -38.74 13.98
C SER A 435 -15.48 -37.68 12.88
N SER A 436 -16.54 -36.91 12.61
CA SER A 436 -16.61 -35.89 11.57
C SER A 436 -17.22 -34.59 12.09
N TRP A 437 -16.70 -33.47 11.61
CA TRP A 437 -17.21 -32.14 11.91
C TRP A 437 -18.30 -31.73 10.92
N GLY A 438 -19.28 -30.97 11.37
CA GLY A 438 -20.34 -30.39 10.53
C GLY A 438 -20.03 -28.91 10.24
N TRP A 439 -20.66 -28.38 9.21
CA TRP A 439 -20.56 -26.98 8.87
C TRP A 439 -21.39 -26.11 9.84
N PRO A 440 -20.87 -24.94 10.34
CA PRO A 440 -21.52 -24.20 11.43
C PRO A 440 -22.66 -23.26 10.99
N THR A 441 -22.87 -23.03 9.69
CA THR A 441 -23.90 -22.10 9.18
C THR A 441 -24.83 -22.75 8.18
N ALA A 442 -25.91 -22.05 7.80
CA ALA A 442 -26.74 -22.42 6.65
C ALA A 442 -25.93 -22.33 5.35
N SER A 443 -26.43 -22.97 4.30
CA SER A 443 -25.88 -22.85 2.94
C SER A 443 -26.05 -21.42 2.38
N GLY A 444 -25.30 -21.08 1.33
CA GLY A 444 -25.30 -19.75 0.73
C GLY A 444 -24.32 -18.80 1.42
N TYR A 445 -23.27 -19.34 2.00
CA TYR A 445 -22.21 -18.61 2.68
C TYR A 445 -21.06 -18.21 1.73
N THR A 446 -20.28 -17.23 2.17
CA THR A 446 -18.96 -16.86 1.63
C THR A 446 -17.97 -16.83 2.77
N ILE A 447 -16.79 -17.43 2.60
CA ILE A 447 -15.68 -17.23 3.55
C ILE A 447 -15.12 -15.83 3.32
N SER A 448 -15.37 -14.92 4.25
CA SER A 448 -14.95 -13.53 4.15
C SER A 448 -13.55 -13.30 4.72
N SER A 449 -13.08 -14.14 5.64
CA SER A 449 -11.72 -14.08 6.16
C SER A 449 -11.26 -15.45 6.64
N ARG A 450 -10.06 -15.85 6.24
CA ARG A 450 -9.47 -17.15 6.59
C ARG A 450 -8.64 -17.07 7.87
N PHE A 451 -8.34 -18.21 8.43
CA PHE A 451 -7.42 -18.34 9.56
C PHE A 451 -5.99 -18.00 9.13
N GLY A 452 -5.27 -17.21 9.93
CA GLY A 452 -3.85 -16.91 9.73
C GLY A 452 -3.54 -15.42 9.65
N TYR A 453 -2.39 -15.08 9.09
CA TYR A 453 -2.00 -13.69 8.87
C TYR A 453 -2.77 -13.09 7.69
N ARG A 454 -3.15 -11.83 7.82
CA ARG A 454 -3.88 -11.06 6.79
C ARG A 454 -3.42 -9.61 6.77
N ILE A 455 -3.69 -8.91 5.67
CA ILE A 455 -3.51 -7.45 5.62
C ILE A 455 -4.45 -6.83 6.65
N ALA A 456 -3.91 -5.93 7.49
CA ALA A 456 -4.72 -5.25 8.50
C ALA A 456 -5.76 -4.36 7.81
N VAL A 457 -7.03 -4.49 8.21
CA VAL A 457 -8.15 -3.72 7.69
C VAL A 457 -8.80 -2.96 8.86
N PHE A 458 -8.95 -1.64 8.72
CA PHE A 458 -9.57 -0.78 9.74
C PHE A 458 -8.97 -0.90 11.16
N GLY A 459 -7.67 -1.13 11.27
CA GLY A 459 -6.96 -1.24 12.56
C GLY A 459 -7.14 -2.57 13.29
N GLU A 460 -7.74 -3.58 12.66
CA GLU A 460 -7.75 -4.95 13.19
C GLU A 460 -6.35 -5.57 13.16
N GLY A 461 -6.10 -6.51 14.09
CA GLY A 461 -4.83 -7.25 14.13
C GLY A 461 -4.59 -8.04 12.84
N ASN A 462 -3.34 -8.24 12.49
CA ASN A 462 -2.93 -8.96 11.29
C ASN A 462 -3.01 -10.50 11.40
N PHE A 463 -3.39 -11.05 12.55
CA PHE A 463 -3.57 -12.50 12.73
C PHE A 463 -5.02 -12.82 13.09
N HIS A 464 -5.70 -13.57 12.22
CA HIS A 464 -7.08 -14.01 12.39
C HIS A 464 -7.12 -15.41 13.02
N THR A 465 -7.80 -15.53 14.17
CA THR A 465 -7.82 -16.74 14.99
C THR A 465 -8.85 -17.79 14.56
N GLY A 466 -9.66 -17.48 13.60
CA GLY A 466 -10.76 -18.32 13.16
C GLY A 466 -11.05 -18.23 11.67
N LEU A 467 -12.24 -18.62 11.32
CA LEU A 467 -12.81 -18.54 9.97
C LEU A 467 -14.05 -17.63 10.04
N ASP A 468 -14.05 -16.54 9.27
CA ASP A 468 -15.23 -15.67 9.16
C ASP A 468 -16.13 -16.14 8.02
N ILE A 469 -17.37 -16.44 8.35
CA ILE A 469 -18.37 -17.00 7.44
C ILE A 469 -19.50 -15.98 7.29
N ALA A 470 -19.52 -15.28 6.15
CA ALA A 470 -20.52 -14.26 5.81
C ALA A 470 -21.51 -14.76 4.75
N GLY A 471 -22.40 -13.89 4.31
CA GLY A 471 -23.31 -14.14 3.18
C GLY A 471 -24.61 -14.84 3.51
N THR A 472 -24.73 -15.50 4.67
CA THR A 472 -25.99 -16.15 5.09
C THR A 472 -27.03 -15.15 5.60
N GLY A 473 -26.63 -13.91 5.91
CA GLY A 473 -27.49 -12.85 6.42
C GLY A 473 -27.64 -12.82 7.94
N TYR A 474 -27.97 -11.63 8.48
CA TYR A 474 -28.23 -11.42 9.91
C TYR A 474 -29.42 -12.27 10.37
N GLY A 475 -29.28 -12.95 11.49
CA GLY A 475 -30.32 -13.82 12.05
C GLY A 475 -30.39 -15.24 11.45
N SER A 476 -29.52 -15.60 10.49
CA SER A 476 -29.43 -16.96 9.99
C SER A 476 -28.97 -17.93 11.08
N PRO A 477 -29.40 -19.21 11.04
CA PRO A 477 -29.08 -20.19 12.06
C PRO A 477 -27.58 -20.52 12.13
N VAL A 478 -27.09 -20.69 13.35
CA VAL A 478 -25.75 -21.22 13.67
C VAL A 478 -25.91 -22.60 14.31
N TYR A 479 -25.12 -23.56 13.85
CA TYR A 479 -25.21 -24.96 14.25
C TYR A 479 -23.93 -25.42 14.97
N ALA A 480 -24.09 -26.30 15.96
CA ALA A 480 -22.95 -26.99 16.59
C ALA A 480 -22.23 -27.88 15.56
N THR A 481 -20.94 -27.75 15.44
CA THR A 481 -20.13 -28.49 14.45
C THR A 481 -19.85 -29.92 14.87
N ASN A 482 -19.99 -30.24 16.15
CA ASN A 482 -19.84 -31.60 16.70
C ASN A 482 -20.64 -31.72 17.99
N ASN A 483 -20.83 -32.96 18.47
CA ASN A 483 -21.43 -33.22 19.79
C ASN A 483 -20.53 -32.64 20.89
N GLY A 484 -21.11 -32.12 21.95
CA GLY A 484 -20.32 -31.59 23.07
C GLY A 484 -21.17 -30.98 24.16
N VAL A 485 -20.48 -30.32 25.09
CA VAL A 485 -21.07 -29.62 26.22
C VAL A 485 -20.71 -28.15 26.14
N ILE A 486 -21.68 -27.27 26.26
CA ILE A 486 -21.45 -25.82 26.29
C ILE A 486 -20.66 -25.47 27.56
N THR A 487 -19.45 -24.92 27.39
CA THR A 487 -18.61 -24.45 28.51
C THR A 487 -18.73 -22.95 28.72
N LYS A 488 -19.09 -22.19 27.67
CA LYS A 488 -19.36 -20.75 27.73
C LYS A 488 -20.54 -20.36 26.86
N ILE A 489 -21.32 -19.42 27.34
CA ILE A 489 -22.42 -18.75 26.65
C ILE A 489 -22.54 -17.36 27.24
N GLU A 490 -21.93 -16.37 26.62
CA GLU A 490 -21.75 -15.03 27.19
C GLU A 490 -21.57 -13.96 26.10
N TYR A 491 -21.43 -12.70 26.55
CA TYR A 491 -21.03 -11.58 25.70
C TYR A 491 -19.64 -11.08 26.09
N ALA A 492 -18.75 -10.91 25.11
CA ALA A 492 -17.46 -10.26 25.26
C ALA A 492 -17.30 -9.10 24.25
N SER A 493 -16.53 -8.08 24.60
CA SER A 493 -16.35 -6.92 23.73
C SER A 493 -15.72 -7.27 22.38
N THR A 494 -14.88 -8.30 22.32
CA THR A 494 -14.26 -8.81 21.09
C THR A 494 -15.19 -9.73 20.32
N TYR A 495 -15.55 -10.88 20.88
CA TYR A 495 -16.36 -11.91 20.21
C TYR A 495 -17.87 -11.61 20.15
N GLY A 496 -18.34 -10.53 20.80
CA GLY A 496 -19.78 -10.28 20.94
C GLY A 496 -20.49 -11.40 21.72
N TYR A 497 -21.71 -11.70 21.35
CA TYR A 497 -22.41 -12.90 21.82
C TYR A 497 -21.72 -14.13 21.25
N HIS A 498 -21.25 -15.01 22.13
CA HIS A 498 -20.51 -16.21 21.71
C HIS A 498 -20.80 -17.44 22.57
N ILE A 499 -20.59 -18.60 21.95
CA ILE A 499 -20.69 -19.92 22.59
C ILE A 499 -19.34 -20.61 22.45
N ILE A 500 -18.90 -21.34 23.49
CA ILE A 500 -17.79 -22.31 23.41
C ILE A 500 -18.34 -23.68 23.79
N ILE A 501 -18.04 -24.67 22.95
CA ILE A 501 -18.43 -26.07 23.16
C ILE A 501 -17.17 -26.92 23.34
N ASN A 502 -17.14 -27.71 24.43
CA ASN A 502 -16.16 -28.78 24.64
C ASN A 502 -16.67 -30.08 24.01
N HIS A 503 -15.91 -30.64 23.09
CA HIS A 503 -16.30 -31.86 22.37
C HIS A 503 -15.80 -33.14 23.02
N ASN A 504 -15.19 -33.06 24.21
CA ASN A 504 -14.67 -34.19 25.00
C ASN A 504 -13.66 -35.10 24.27
N ASN A 505 -13.05 -34.60 23.20
CA ASN A 505 -12.03 -35.25 22.38
C ASN A 505 -10.71 -34.46 22.33
N GLY A 506 -10.53 -33.47 23.22
CA GLY A 506 -9.40 -32.56 23.24
C GLY A 506 -9.58 -31.30 22.39
N PHE A 507 -10.75 -31.15 21.73
CA PHE A 507 -11.09 -29.97 20.93
C PHE A 507 -12.27 -29.19 21.51
N TYR A 508 -12.25 -27.89 21.21
CA TYR A 508 -13.30 -26.94 21.52
C TYR A 508 -13.67 -26.18 20.23
N SER A 509 -14.92 -25.77 20.10
CA SER A 509 -15.35 -24.83 19.06
C SER A 509 -15.87 -23.53 19.69
N LEU A 510 -15.57 -22.39 19.03
CA LEU A 510 -16.09 -21.08 19.38
C LEU A 510 -16.93 -20.54 18.23
N TYR A 511 -18.07 -19.96 18.56
CA TYR A 511 -19.03 -19.31 17.65
C TYR A 511 -19.21 -17.87 18.10
N GLY A 512 -18.64 -16.91 17.40
CA GLY A 512 -18.60 -15.50 17.75
C GLY A 512 -19.50 -14.62 16.87
N HIS A 513 -19.61 -13.36 17.25
CA HIS A 513 -20.40 -12.29 16.62
C HIS A 513 -21.89 -12.56 16.45
N MET A 514 -22.42 -13.52 17.23
CA MET A 514 -23.82 -13.93 17.15
C MET A 514 -24.77 -12.78 17.48
N SER A 515 -26.00 -12.83 16.98
CA SER A 515 -27.07 -11.91 17.37
C SER A 515 -27.81 -12.37 18.63
N GLY A 516 -27.70 -13.63 18.98
CA GLY A 516 -28.32 -14.25 20.16
C GLY A 516 -28.23 -15.75 20.14
N PHE A 517 -28.70 -16.36 21.20
CA PHE A 517 -28.68 -17.81 21.42
C PHE A 517 -30.06 -18.42 21.30
N VAL A 518 -30.12 -19.73 21.00
CA VAL A 518 -31.39 -20.48 21.10
C VAL A 518 -31.85 -20.53 22.54
N SER A 519 -33.14 -20.29 22.75
CA SER A 519 -33.74 -20.28 24.11
C SER A 519 -33.54 -21.62 24.82
N GLY A 520 -33.19 -21.56 26.12
CA GLY A 520 -32.97 -22.74 26.95
C GLY A 520 -31.53 -23.27 27.00
N LEU A 521 -30.64 -22.80 26.12
CA LEU A 521 -29.22 -23.15 26.20
C LEU A 521 -28.54 -22.41 27.37
N HIS A 522 -27.71 -23.12 28.10
CA HIS A 522 -26.91 -22.61 29.23
C HIS A 522 -25.58 -23.37 29.34
N VAL A 523 -24.67 -22.90 30.14
CA VAL A 523 -23.43 -23.63 30.47
C VAL A 523 -23.80 -25.00 31.05
N GLY A 524 -23.22 -26.05 30.51
CA GLY A 524 -23.54 -27.44 30.84
C GLY A 524 -24.59 -28.07 29.94
N SER A 525 -25.24 -27.33 29.03
CA SER A 525 -26.12 -27.92 28.03
C SER A 525 -25.35 -28.85 27.09
N VAL A 526 -25.88 -30.06 26.88
CA VAL A 526 -25.40 -30.98 25.86
C VAL A 526 -25.99 -30.58 24.52
N VAL A 527 -25.16 -30.55 23.50
CA VAL A 527 -25.57 -30.26 22.11
C VAL A 527 -25.04 -31.31 21.17
N GLU A 528 -25.81 -31.57 20.14
CA GLU A 528 -25.46 -32.52 19.09
C GLU A 528 -24.97 -31.82 17.83
N ARG A 529 -24.16 -32.48 17.02
CA ARG A 529 -23.73 -31.99 15.71
C ARG A 529 -24.95 -31.65 14.83
N GLY A 530 -24.96 -30.42 14.29
CA GLY A 530 -26.06 -29.90 13.47
C GLY A 530 -27.21 -29.32 14.29
N GLN A 531 -27.17 -29.40 15.64
CA GLN A 531 -28.15 -28.71 16.48
C GLN A 531 -27.97 -27.22 16.36
N GLN A 532 -29.07 -26.48 16.16
CA GLN A 532 -29.04 -25.04 16.14
C GLN A 532 -28.74 -24.51 17.58
N ILE A 533 -27.74 -23.65 17.68
CA ILE A 533 -27.27 -23.07 18.96
C ILE A 533 -27.51 -21.55 19.03
N GLY A 534 -27.75 -20.89 17.91
CA GLY A 534 -28.02 -19.45 17.89
C GLY A 534 -28.17 -18.92 16.47
N TYR A 535 -27.83 -17.64 16.30
CA TYR A 535 -28.10 -16.90 15.07
C TYR A 535 -26.91 -16.02 14.70
N VAL A 536 -26.59 -15.95 13.40
CA VAL A 536 -25.57 -15.03 12.87
C VAL A 536 -25.89 -13.58 13.22
N GLY A 537 -24.91 -12.83 13.62
CA GLY A 537 -25.04 -11.44 14.03
C GLY A 537 -23.89 -10.57 13.53
N SER A 538 -23.74 -9.42 14.20
CA SER A 538 -22.65 -8.47 14.03
C SER A 538 -22.33 -7.85 15.38
N SER A 539 -22.29 -8.66 16.44
CA SER A 539 -22.06 -8.18 17.80
C SER A 539 -20.57 -8.22 18.16
N GLY A 540 -20.15 -7.37 19.09
CA GLY A 540 -18.75 -7.26 19.45
C GLY A 540 -17.94 -6.50 18.39
N TRP A 541 -16.76 -6.97 18.10
CA TRP A 541 -15.86 -6.32 17.13
C TRP A 541 -16.04 -6.93 15.73
N ALA A 542 -17.09 -6.52 15.03
CA ALA A 542 -17.48 -7.03 13.71
C ALA A 542 -17.83 -5.90 12.75
N THR A 543 -17.36 -5.97 11.51
CA THR A 543 -17.61 -4.96 10.46
C THR A 543 -18.95 -5.17 9.74
N GLY A 544 -19.57 -6.32 9.87
CA GLY A 544 -20.85 -6.68 9.25
C GLY A 544 -21.37 -8.03 9.72
N PRO A 545 -22.54 -8.49 9.23
CA PRO A 545 -23.10 -9.79 9.65
C PRO A 545 -22.25 -10.97 9.17
N HIS A 546 -21.63 -11.69 10.09
CA HIS A 546 -20.89 -12.93 9.86
C HIS A 546 -20.83 -13.79 11.11
N LEU A 547 -20.46 -15.05 10.97
CA LEU A 547 -20.06 -15.92 12.06
C LEU A 547 -18.54 -16.00 12.10
N HIS A 548 -17.93 -15.61 13.21
CA HIS A 548 -16.55 -15.94 13.51
C HIS A 548 -16.49 -17.32 14.15
N PHE A 549 -15.81 -18.27 13.50
CA PHE A 549 -15.74 -19.67 13.93
C PHE A 549 -14.31 -20.09 14.20
N GLU A 550 -14.06 -20.65 15.40
CA GLU A 550 -12.75 -21.18 15.75
C GLU A 550 -12.83 -22.66 16.16
N ILE A 551 -11.77 -23.41 15.85
CA ILE A 551 -11.45 -24.68 16.48
C ILE A 551 -10.21 -24.49 17.33
N ARG A 552 -10.25 -25.06 18.55
CA ARG A 552 -9.19 -24.93 19.55
C ARG A 552 -8.83 -26.31 20.12
N ASN A 553 -7.56 -26.54 20.41
CA ASN A 553 -7.09 -27.72 21.12
C ASN A 553 -7.00 -27.52 22.66
N CYS A 554 -7.48 -26.40 23.18
CA CYS A 554 -7.81 -26.12 24.56
C CYS A 554 -8.81 -24.96 24.62
N GLU A 555 -9.40 -24.67 25.78
CA GLU A 555 -10.40 -23.61 25.90
C GLU A 555 -9.83 -22.18 25.76
N LYS A 556 -8.51 -22.01 25.85
CA LYS A 556 -7.85 -20.70 25.85
C LYS A 556 -7.67 -20.13 24.43
N TYR A 557 -7.63 -18.81 24.34
CA TYR A 557 -7.39 -18.06 23.09
C TYR A 557 -6.13 -18.52 22.31
N ALA A 558 -5.05 -18.82 23.01
CA ALA A 558 -3.77 -19.20 22.40
C ALA A 558 -3.74 -20.62 21.76
N CYS A 559 -4.84 -21.36 21.84
CA CYS A 559 -4.92 -22.76 21.40
C CYS A 559 -5.68 -22.93 20.06
N VAL A 560 -5.76 -21.90 19.26
CA VAL A 560 -6.47 -21.93 17.95
C VAL A 560 -5.72 -22.78 16.94
N VAL A 561 -6.48 -23.48 16.12
CA VAL A 561 -5.99 -24.26 14.97
C VAL A 561 -6.84 -23.91 13.74
N ASN A 562 -6.28 -24.08 12.54
CA ASN A 562 -7.02 -23.74 11.32
C ASN A 562 -8.31 -24.59 11.21
N PRO A 563 -9.51 -23.96 11.23
CA PRO A 563 -10.78 -24.68 11.17
C PRO A 563 -11.00 -25.43 9.86
N GLU A 564 -10.42 -24.98 8.74
CA GLU A 564 -10.59 -25.59 7.42
C GLU A 564 -9.97 -27.00 7.34
N ASN A 565 -9.05 -27.35 8.25
CA ASN A 565 -8.48 -28.69 8.33
C ASN A 565 -9.46 -29.72 8.90
N TYR A 566 -10.60 -29.28 9.42
CA TYR A 566 -11.59 -30.14 10.11
C TYR A 566 -12.97 -30.12 9.44
N LEU A 567 -13.33 -28.99 8.80
CA LEU A 567 -14.60 -28.79 8.10
C LEU A 567 -14.52 -29.30 6.65
#